data_9deb9d7cce0839d12c02e92b7991b999
#
_entry.id   9deb9d7cce0839d12c02e92b7991b999
#
_cell.length_a   1.000
_cell.length_b   1.000
_cell.length_c   1.000
_cell.angle_alpha   90.00
_cell.angle_beta   90.00
_cell.angle_gamma   90.00
#
_symmetry.space_group_name_H-M   'P 1'
#
loop_
_entity.id
_entity.type
_entity.pdbx_description
1 polymer ?
#
loop_
_entity_poly.entity_id
_entity_poly.type
_entity_poly.pdbx_seq_one_letter_code
_entity_poly.pdbx_strand_id
1 'polypeptide(L)'
;MFGAHFNLLQNFNEETIAFQVAPRLNASGRIDTAYLTYQFLTATDPKSIEIYLNKMEAANKERKALEKIILSSAVQQISNAEKQKPYTLVKAKGWHKGVIGIIASRLKDLYGGLCVVITIDGDVGHGSIRSTEEIDLTEILQELKSRDVLISGGGHKQAAGFSLLIERIEEFDNVITNHLSDHTSLKNSSAFLEIDGTVSY
;
A
#
# COMPACT_ATOMS: atom_id res chain seq x y z
N MET A 1 27.61 9.28 8.02
CA MET A 1 27.53 7.81 7.89
C MET A 1 26.47 7.37 6.86
N PHE A 2 25.20 7.78 6.96
CA PHE A 2 24.17 7.50 5.94
C PHE A 2 24.59 7.93 4.53
N GLY A 3 25.10 9.15 4.38
CA GLY A 3 25.48 9.70 3.08
C GLY A 3 26.61 8.95 2.37
N ALA A 4 27.61 8.47 3.10
CA ALA A 4 28.75 7.73 2.51
C ALA A 4 28.34 6.32 2.06
N HIS A 5 27.43 5.66 2.81
CA HIS A 5 26.96 4.29 2.49
C HIS A 5 26.04 4.25 1.26
N PHE A 6 25.35 5.36 0.96
CA PHE A 6 24.37 5.44 -0.13
C PHE A 6 24.78 6.34 -1.30
N ASN A 7 26.02 6.82 -1.34
CA ASN A 7 26.45 7.84 -2.32
C ASN A 7 25.58 9.12 -2.33
N LEU A 8 24.99 9.47 -1.17
CA LEU A 8 24.04 10.59 -1.05
C LEU A 8 24.71 11.96 -0.89
N LEU A 9 26.06 12.02 -0.92
CA LEU A 9 26.78 13.24 -0.57
C LEU A 9 26.77 14.30 -1.68
N GLN A 10 26.40 13.94 -2.91
CA GLN A 10 26.52 14.87 -4.05
C GLN A 10 25.22 15.57 -4.46
N ASN A 11 24.03 15.03 -4.11
CA ASN A 11 22.74 15.65 -4.46
C ASN A 11 21.67 15.28 -3.44
N PHE A 12 21.86 15.69 -2.17
CA PHE A 12 20.88 15.42 -1.12
C PHE A 12 19.75 16.45 -1.19
N ASN A 13 18.58 15.99 -1.57
CA ASN A 13 17.37 16.79 -1.69
C ASN A 13 16.15 16.04 -1.09
N GLU A 14 14.98 16.63 -1.15
CA GLU A 14 13.73 16.05 -0.65
C GLU A 14 13.38 14.72 -1.31
N GLU A 15 13.64 14.54 -2.61
CA GLU A 15 13.43 13.28 -3.31
C GLU A 15 14.34 12.17 -2.77
N THR A 16 15.59 12.51 -2.45
CA THR A 16 16.52 11.57 -1.81
C THR A 16 15.98 11.09 -0.47
N ILE A 17 15.42 12.00 0.34
CA ILE A 17 14.79 11.64 1.62
C ILE A 17 13.58 10.75 1.36
N ALA A 18 12.66 11.16 0.50
CA ALA A 18 11.39 10.48 0.26
C ALA A 18 11.56 9.08 -0.37
N PHE A 19 12.47 8.94 -1.35
CA PHE A 19 12.57 7.71 -2.15
C PHE A 19 13.76 6.83 -1.81
N GLN A 20 14.78 7.34 -1.12
CA GLN A 20 15.95 6.55 -0.75
C GLN A 20 16.06 6.32 0.76
N VAL A 21 15.88 7.34 1.59
CA VAL A 21 16.03 7.23 3.05
C VAL A 21 14.78 6.65 3.70
N ALA A 22 13.62 7.28 3.51
CA ALA A 22 12.38 6.90 4.18
C ALA A 22 11.94 5.44 3.90
N PRO A 23 12.05 4.89 2.66
CA PRO A 23 11.74 3.49 2.42
C PRO A 23 12.62 2.51 3.20
N ARG A 24 13.88 2.86 3.49
CA ARG A 24 14.79 2.04 4.29
C ARG A 24 14.42 2.08 5.76
N LEU A 25 14.15 3.27 6.30
CA LEU A 25 13.67 3.44 7.67
C LEU A 25 12.37 2.67 7.92
N ASN A 26 11.45 2.71 6.96
CA ASN A 26 10.15 2.06 7.06
C ASN A 26 10.18 0.55 6.83
N ALA A 27 11.25 0.03 6.19
CA ALA A 27 11.30 -1.37 5.76
C ALA A 27 11.25 -2.35 6.93
N SER A 28 11.95 -2.07 8.03
CA SER A 28 11.96 -2.95 9.20
C SER A 28 10.57 -3.12 9.81
N GLY A 29 9.81 -2.05 9.97
CA GLY A 29 8.44 -2.10 10.49
C GLY A 29 7.42 -2.75 9.55
N ARG A 30 7.77 -2.93 8.28
CA ARG A 30 6.94 -3.67 7.32
C ARG A 30 7.24 -5.16 7.29
N ILE A 31 8.50 -5.54 7.48
CA ILE A 31 8.94 -6.95 7.38
C ILE A 31 8.89 -7.64 8.75
N ASP A 32 9.27 -6.94 9.81
CA ASP A 32 9.34 -7.48 11.16
C ASP A 32 8.88 -6.44 12.19
N THR A 33 9.79 -5.61 12.71
CA THR A 33 9.50 -4.64 13.77
C THR A 33 10.11 -3.28 13.50
N ALA A 34 9.35 -2.22 13.76
CA ALA A 34 9.84 -0.84 13.70
C ALA A 34 10.90 -0.54 14.78
N TYR A 35 11.06 -1.41 15.77
CA TYR A 35 12.03 -1.24 16.85
C TYR A 35 13.48 -1.18 16.34
N LEU A 36 13.78 -1.90 15.27
CA LEU A 36 15.09 -1.83 14.62
C LEU A 36 15.43 -0.41 14.14
N THR A 37 14.47 0.28 13.52
CA THR A 37 14.65 1.68 13.10
C THR A 37 14.82 2.60 14.30
N TYR A 38 14.06 2.39 15.37
CA TYR A 38 14.22 3.16 16.61
C TYR A 38 15.64 2.98 17.18
N GLN A 39 16.15 1.75 17.27
CA GLN A 39 17.52 1.47 17.73
C GLN A 39 18.56 2.14 16.86
N PHE A 40 18.39 2.14 15.54
CA PHE A 40 19.27 2.83 14.61
C PHE A 40 19.32 4.35 14.86
N LEU A 41 18.15 4.98 15.00
CA LEU A 41 18.04 6.43 15.17
C LEU A 41 18.53 6.92 16.53
N THR A 42 18.54 6.05 17.55
CA THR A 42 18.98 6.38 18.92
C THR A 42 20.40 5.89 19.24
N ALA A 43 21.02 5.13 18.35
CA ALA A 43 22.38 4.63 18.56
C ALA A 43 23.40 5.77 18.50
N THR A 44 24.33 5.77 19.45
CA THR A 44 25.40 6.80 19.56
C THR A 44 26.79 6.25 19.20
N ASP A 45 26.98 4.94 19.26
CA ASP A 45 28.27 4.33 18.93
C ASP A 45 28.32 3.84 17.48
N PRO A 46 29.45 4.00 16.78
CA PRO A 46 29.59 3.67 15.35
C PRO A 46 29.34 2.19 15.03
N LYS A 47 29.68 1.26 15.92
CA LYS A 47 29.51 -0.18 15.68
C LYS A 47 28.03 -0.57 15.69
N SER A 48 27.27 -0.08 16.67
CA SER A 48 25.81 -0.30 16.72
C SER A 48 25.11 0.31 15.51
N ILE A 49 25.49 1.53 15.11
CA ILE A 49 24.95 2.19 13.92
C ILE A 49 25.16 1.33 12.67
N GLU A 50 26.36 0.79 12.48
CA GLU A 50 26.67 -0.07 11.33
C GLU A 50 25.86 -1.37 11.35
N ILE A 51 25.74 -2.02 12.52
CA ILE A 51 24.94 -3.25 12.68
C ILE A 51 23.47 -3.00 12.32
N TYR A 52 22.87 -1.94 12.87
CA TYR A 52 21.46 -1.63 12.60
C TYR A 52 21.22 -1.22 11.14
N LEU A 53 22.15 -0.47 10.56
CA LEU A 53 22.09 -0.08 9.15
C LEU A 53 22.09 -1.30 8.24
N ASN A 54 22.98 -2.27 8.47
CA ASN A 54 23.05 -3.50 7.69
C ASN A 54 21.76 -4.34 7.81
N LYS A 55 21.16 -4.42 9.01
CA LYS A 55 19.87 -5.09 9.22
C LYS A 55 18.75 -4.38 8.49
N MET A 56 18.71 -3.06 8.51
CA MET A 56 17.70 -2.27 7.78
C MET A 56 17.83 -2.42 6.27
N GLU A 57 19.06 -2.48 5.72
CA GLU A 57 19.28 -2.76 4.30
C GLU A 57 18.82 -4.17 3.92
N ALA A 58 19.06 -5.16 4.76
CA ALA A 58 18.55 -6.51 4.55
C ALA A 58 17.01 -6.53 4.51
N ALA A 59 16.35 -5.90 5.47
CA ALA A 59 14.89 -5.78 5.51
C ALA A 59 14.34 -5.03 4.28
N ASN A 60 15.02 -3.96 3.83
CA ASN A 60 14.60 -3.22 2.64
C ASN A 60 14.77 -4.05 1.35
N LYS A 61 15.83 -4.86 1.26
CA LYS A 61 16.04 -5.79 0.15
C LYS A 61 14.95 -6.87 0.11
N GLU A 62 14.63 -7.44 1.26
CA GLU A 62 13.56 -8.42 1.42
C GLU A 62 12.19 -7.84 1.04
N ARG A 63 11.86 -6.65 1.58
CA ARG A 63 10.63 -5.93 1.21
C ARG A 63 10.51 -5.76 -0.30
N LYS A 64 11.59 -5.30 -0.99
CA LYS A 64 11.58 -5.12 -2.45
C LYS A 64 11.39 -6.44 -3.20
N ALA A 65 11.97 -7.53 -2.72
CA ALA A 65 11.80 -8.85 -3.32
C ALA A 65 10.35 -9.34 -3.20
N LEU A 66 9.76 -9.24 -2.00
CA LEU A 66 8.36 -9.58 -1.74
C LEU A 66 7.42 -8.72 -2.59
N GLU A 67 7.67 -7.42 -2.68
CA GLU A 67 6.90 -6.48 -3.49
C GLU A 67 6.87 -6.89 -4.97
N LYS A 68 8.02 -7.25 -5.54
CA LYS A 68 8.13 -7.71 -6.93
C LYS A 68 7.32 -8.98 -7.16
N ILE A 69 7.42 -9.97 -6.27
CA ILE A 69 6.71 -11.25 -6.37
C ILE A 69 5.20 -11.03 -6.27
N ILE A 70 4.76 -10.29 -5.26
CA ILE A 70 3.33 -10.07 -5.01
C ILE A 70 2.71 -9.24 -6.14
N LEU A 71 3.39 -8.18 -6.60
CA LEU A 71 2.90 -7.36 -7.71
C LEU A 71 2.76 -8.18 -9.00
N SER A 72 3.74 -9.02 -9.35
CA SER A 72 3.67 -9.88 -10.52
C SER A 72 2.48 -10.85 -10.44
N SER A 73 2.27 -11.47 -9.27
CA SER A 73 1.12 -12.36 -9.03
C SER A 73 -0.21 -11.63 -9.10
N ALA A 74 -0.31 -10.41 -8.56
CA ALA A 74 -1.50 -9.58 -8.60
C ALA A 74 -1.85 -9.16 -10.05
N VAL A 75 -0.88 -8.70 -10.81
CA VAL A 75 -1.06 -8.32 -12.22
C VAL A 75 -1.53 -9.51 -13.06
N GLN A 76 -0.97 -10.70 -12.82
CA GLN A 76 -1.41 -11.92 -13.51
C GLN A 76 -2.86 -12.27 -13.19
N GLN A 77 -3.32 -12.10 -11.93
CA GLN A 77 -4.73 -12.30 -11.56
C GLN A 77 -5.66 -11.33 -12.31
N ILE A 78 -5.27 -10.07 -12.43
CA ILE A 78 -6.06 -9.04 -13.12
C ILE A 78 -6.17 -9.37 -14.62
N SER A 79 -5.06 -9.76 -15.25
CA SER A 79 -5.00 -10.11 -16.68
C SER A 79 -5.83 -11.34 -17.02
N ASN A 80 -6.00 -12.26 -16.07
CA ASN A 80 -6.76 -13.50 -16.25
C ASN A 80 -8.25 -13.37 -15.81
N ALA A 81 -8.68 -12.18 -15.35
CA ALA A 81 -10.04 -11.98 -14.89
C ALA A 81 -11.01 -11.99 -16.08
N GLU A 82 -11.99 -12.91 -16.05
CA GLU A 82 -13.00 -13.05 -17.11
C GLU A 82 -14.01 -11.89 -17.14
N LYS A 83 -14.22 -11.19 -16.02
CA LYS A 83 -15.15 -10.08 -15.89
C LYS A 83 -14.43 -8.83 -15.43
N GLN A 84 -14.61 -7.73 -16.16
CA GLN A 84 -14.21 -6.41 -15.70
C GLN A 84 -15.15 -5.98 -14.56
N LYS A 85 -14.56 -5.78 -13.38
CA LYS A 85 -15.24 -5.18 -12.23
C LYS A 85 -15.05 -3.66 -12.24
N PRO A 86 -15.92 -2.90 -11.55
CA PRO A 86 -15.75 -1.46 -11.42
C PRO A 86 -14.52 -1.07 -10.58
N TYR A 87 -13.84 -2.04 -9.99
CA TYR A 87 -12.64 -1.85 -9.20
C TYR A 87 -11.72 -3.08 -9.28
N THR A 88 -10.48 -2.92 -8.85
CA THR A 88 -9.49 -4.00 -8.82
C THR A 88 -9.51 -4.72 -7.47
N LEU A 89 -9.77 -6.04 -7.47
CA LEU A 89 -9.67 -6.91 -6.30
C LEU A 89 -8.74 -8.08 -6.61
N VAL A 90 -7.67 -8.19 -5.84
CA VAL A 90 -6.74 -9.33 -5.89
C VAL A 90 -6.54 -9.93 -4.50
N LYS A 91 -6.40 -11.25 -4.44
CA LYS A 91 -6.24 -11.99 -3.18
C LYS A 91 -5.39 -13.22 -3.35
N ALA A 92 -4.55 -13.53 -2.36
CA ALA A 92 -3.84 -14.82 -2.29
C ALA A 92 -3.47 -15.18 -0.85
N LYS A 93 -3.16 -16.46 -0.63
CA LYS A 93 -2.56 -16.93 0.61
C LYS A 93 -1.06 -16.57 0.63
N GLY A 94 -0.58 -16.23 1.82
CA GLY A 94 0.85 -16.06 2.08
C GLY A 94 1.48 -14.77 1.54
N TRP A 95 0.71 -13.82 1.02
CA TRP A 95 1.23 -12.49 0.75
C TRP A 95 1.56 -11.78 2.07
N HIS A 96 2.69 -11.09 2.13
CA HIS A 96 3.14 -10.46 3.35
C HIS A 96 2.28 -9.26 3.74
N LYS A 97 1.67 -9.26 4.94
CA LYS A 97 0.75 -8.20 5.44
C LYS A 97 1.36 -6.80 5.38
N GLY A 98 2.64 -6.65 5.69
CA GLY A 98 3.33 -5.34 5.66
C GLY A 98 3.60 -4.79 4.25
N VAL A 99 3.38 -5.61 3.20
CA VAL A 99 3.66 -5.23 1.80
C VAL A 99 2.38 -4.98 1.00
N ILE A 100 1.25 -5.62 1.34
CA ILE A 100 0.01 -5.50 0.56
C ILE A 100 -0.47 -4.05 0.37
N GLY A 101 -0.21 -3.16 1.33
CA GLY A 101 -0.55 -1.74 1.19
C GLY A 101 0.27 -1.02 0.12
N ILE A 102 1.53 -1.44 -0.09
CA ILE A 102 2.38 -0.92 -1.18
C ILE A 102 1.83 -1.42 -2.52
N ILE A 103 1.43 -2.70 -2.57
CA ILE A 103 0.86 -3.30 -3.78
C ILE A 103 -0.45 -2.61 -4.16
N ALA A 104 -1.35 -2.37 -3.19
CA ALA A 104 -2.60 -1.66 -3.44
C ALA A 104 -2.36 -0.25 -4.02
N SER A 105 -1.35 0.48 -3.51
CA SER A 105 -0.95 1.78 -4.08
C SER A 105 -0.46 1.63 -5.52
N ARG A 106 0.43 0.67 -5.80
CA ARG A 106 0.94 0.46 -7.16
C ARG A 106 -0.14 0.02 -8.15
N LEU A 107 -1.07 -0.84 -7.73
CA LEU A 107 -2.20 -1.23 -8.58
C LEU A 107 -3.10 -0.04 -8.87
N LYS A 108 -3.36 0.84 -7.88
CA LYS A 108 -4.08 2.09 -8.10
C LYS A 108 -3.36 3.00 -9.11
N ASP A 109 -2.04 3.11 -9.02
CA ASP A 109 -1.26 3.93 -9.97
C ASP A 109 -1.25 3.33 -11.39
N LEU A 110 -1.35 2.00 -11.53
CA LEU A 110 -1.38 1.31 -12.83
C LEU A 110 -2.78 1.27 -13.47
N TYR A 111 -3.83 1.06 -12.68
CA TYR A 111 -5.18 0.77 -13.18
C TYR A 111 -6.20 1.86 -12.83
N GLY A 112 -5.86 2.80 -11.96
CA GLY A 112 -6.76 3.84 -11.46
C GLY A 112 -7.84 3.32 -10.51
N GLY A 113 -8.74 4.21 -10.12
CA GLY A 113 -9.93 3.89 -9.34
C GLY A 113 -9.64 3.32 -7.95
N LEU A 114 -10.41 2.31 -7.57
CA LEU A 114 -10.30 1.62 -6.29
C LEU A 114 -9.58 0.29 -6.46
N CYS A 115 -8.55 0.06 -5.63
CA CYS A 115 -7.77 -1.17 -5.63
C CYS A 115 -7.73 -1.80 -4.24
N VAL A 116 -8.08 -3.07 -4.17
CA VAL A 116 -8.11 -3.90 -2.96
C VAL A 116 -7.13 -5.05 -3.09
N VAL A 117 -6.27 -5.22 -2.11
CA VAL A 117 -5.33 -6.35 -2.00
C VAL A 117 -5.56 -7.06 -0.69
N ILE A 118 -5.86 -8.37 -0.74
CA ILE A 118 -6.13 -9.20 0.43
C ILE A 118 -5.10 -10.32 0.53
N THR A 119 -4.46 -10.46 1.67
CA THR A 119 -3.72 -11.67 2.03
C THR A 119 -4.57 -12.54 2.94
N ILE A 120 -4.55 -13.85 2.69
CA ILE A 120 -5.32 -14.84 3.43
C ILE A 120 -4.40 -15.58 4.40
N ASP A 121 -4.80 -15.59 5.68
CA ASP A 121 -4.09 -16.23 6.77
C ASP A 121 -5.11 -17.05 7.60
N GLY A 122 -5.08 -18.37 7.47
CA GLY A 122 -6.13 -19.24 8.00
C GLY A 122 -7.49 -18.87 7.44
N ASP A 123 -8.44 -18.57 8.30
CA ASP A 123 -9.81 -18.17 7.96
C ASP A 123 -10.01 -16.65 7.89
N VAL A 124 -8.93 -15.88 8.06
CA VAL A 124 -8.96 -14.42 8.07
C VAL A 124 -8.27 -13.84 6.85
N GLY A 125 -8.95 -12.93 6.19
CA GLY A 125 -8.38 -12.05 5.17
C GLY A 125 -7.93 -10.73 5.80
N HIS A 126 -6.68 -10.32 5.55
CA HIS A 126 -6.18 -8.99 5.88
C HIS A 126 -6.03 -8.19 4.61
N GLY A 127 -6.69 -7.04 4.53
CA GLY A 127 -6.77 -6.26 3.31
C GLY A 127 -6.22 -4.85 3.44
N SER A 128 -5.80 -4.33 2.30
CA SER A 128 -5.48 -2.91 2.12
C SER A 128 -6.23 -2.37 0.91
N ILE A 129 -6.84 -1.20 1.07
CA ILE A 129 -7.55 -0.48 0.02
C ILE A 129 -6.81 0.81 -0.29
N ARG A 130 -6.74 1.15 -1.58
CA ARG A 130 -6.32 2.46 -2.06
C ARG A 130 -7.29 2.94 -3.13
N SER A 131 -7.60 4.23 -3.12
CA SER A 131 -8.49 4.85 -4.09
C SER A 131 -7.91 6.13 -4.66
N THR A 132 -8.42 6.54 -5.80
CA THR A 132 -8.26 7.90 -6.32
C THR A 132 -9.11 8.88 -5.51
N GLU A 133 -8.92 10.19 -5.71
CA GLU A 133 -9.58 11.24 -4.92
C GLU A 133 -11.09 11.27 -5.04
N GLU A 134 -11.60 10.77 -6.16
CA GLU A 134 -13.03 10.75 -6.47
C GLU A 134 -13.82 9.72 -5.64
N ILE A 135 -13.12 8.77 -4.98
CA ILE A 135 -13.75 7.70 -4.22
C ILE A 135 -13.42 7.85 -2.74
N ASP A 136 -14.40 8.19 -1.93
CA ASP A 136 -14.25 8.31 -0.48
C ASP A 136 -14.39 6.94 0.22
N LEU A 137 -13.27 6.38 0.68
CA LEU A 137 -13.26 5.09 1.37
C LEU A 137 -13.95 5.12 2.74
N THR A 138 -14.19 6.30 3.31
CA THR A 138 -14.81 6.38 4.64
C THR A 138 -16.28 5.94 4.58
N GLU A 139 -17.00 6.25 3.50
CA GLU A 139 -18.37 5.83 3.27
C GLU A 139 -18.45 4.31 3.07
N ILE A 140 -17.58 3.76 2.21
CA ILE A 140 -17.50 2.31 1.96
C ILE A 140 -17.18 1.55 3.25
N LEU A 141 -16.22 2.03 4.05
CA LEU A 141 -15.88 1.39 5.32
C LEU A 141 -17.03 1.45 6.33
N GLN A 142 -17.77 2.56 6.36
CA GLN A 142 -18.94 2.70 7.23
C GLN A 142 -20.04 1.72 6.84
N GLU A 143 -20.31 1.56 5.56
CA GLU A 143 -21.28 0.60 5.07
C GLU A 143 -20.86 -0.85 5.38
N LEU A 144 -19.60 -1.22 5.12
CA LEU A 144 -19.07 -2.55 5.43
C LEU A 144 -19.14 -2.87 6.94
N LYS A 145 -18.91 -1.87 7.80
CA LYS A 145 -19.01 -2.01 9.25
C LYS A 145 -20.46 -2.17 9.71
N SER A 146 -21.39 -1.38 9.16
CA SER A 146 -22.80 -1.44 9.53
C SER A 146 -23.47 -2.79 9.18
N ARG A 147 -22.88 -3.52 8.23
CA ARG A 147 -23.30 -4.87 7.81
C ARG A 147 -22.51 -6.00 8.49
N ASP A 148 -21.64 -5.69 9.46
CA ASP A 148 -20.76 -6.66 10.14
C ASP A 148 -19.89 -7.50 9.18
N VAL A 149 -19.53 -6.94 8.01
CA VAL A 149 -18.68 -7.62 7.02
C VAL A 149 -17.23 -7.67 7.48
N LEU A 150 -16.80 -6.66 8.25
CA LEU A 150 -15.42 -6.52 8.74
C LEU A 150 -15.29 -6.97 10.18
N ILE A 151 -14.22 -7.73 10.50
CA ILE A 151 -13.76 -7.94 11.87
C ILE A 151 -13.19 -6.63 12.43
N SER A 152 -12.38 -5.96 11.64
CA SER A 152 -11.81 -4.65 11.96
C SER A 152 -11.55 -3.85 10.68
N GLY A 153 -11.53 -2.55 10.78
CA GLY A 153 -11.20 -1.70 9.64
C GLY A 153 -11.08 -0.24 10.03
N GLY A 154 -10.22 0.47 9.32
CA GLY A 154 -10.02 1.89 9.53
C GLY A 154 -9.15 2.49 8.43
N GLY A 155 -9.23 3.81 8.30
CA GLY A 155 -8.47 4.52 7.27
C GLY A 155 -8.95 5.94 7.08
N HIS A 156 -8.60 6.49 5.96
CA HIS A 156 -8.90 7.84 5.49
C HIS A 156 -9.54 7.74 4.09
N LYS A 157 -9.89 8.89 3.52
CA LYS A 157 -10.55 8.98 2.21
C LYS A 157 -9.92 8.12 1.12
N GLN A 158 -8.58 8.05 1.03
CA GLN A 158 -7.87 7.39 -0.07
C GLN A 158 -7.13 6.12 0.34
N ALA A 159 -7.05 5.79 1.62
CA ALA A 159 -6.29 4.65 2.11
C ALA A 159 -6.94 4.03 3.34
N ALA A 160 -7.15 2.72 3.28
CA ALA A 160 -7.72 1.95 4.38
C ALA A 160 -7.06 0.59 4.54
N GLY A 161 -7.14 0.07 5.76
CA GLY A 161 -6.80 -1.31 6.10
C GLY A 161 -7.98 -1.98 6.79
N PHE A 162 -8.11 -3.28 6.62
CA PHE A 162 -9.20 -4.05 7.21
C PHE A 162 -8.83 -5.51 7.44
N SER A 163 -9.65 -6.18 8.25
CA SER A 163 -9.68 -7.64 8.34
C SER A 163 -11.13 -8.13 8.25
N LEU A 164 -11.32 -9.33 7.67
CA LEU A 164 -12.61 -9.98 7.52
C LEU A 164 -12.47 -11.49 7.53
N LEU A 165 -13.55 -12.24 7.75
CA LEU A 165 -13.59 -13.67 7.53
C LEU A 165 -13.60 -13.98 6.03
N ILE A 166 -12.91 -15.06 5.60
CA ILE A 166 -12.82 -15.43 4.18
C ILE A 166 -14.20 -15.64 3.58
N GLU A 167 -15.14 -16.23 4.32
CA GLU A 167 -16.53 -16.43 3.91
C GLU A 167 -17.30 -15.14 3.63
N ARG A 168 -16.83 -14.00 4.17
CA ARG A 168 -17.43 -12.67 3.95
C ARG A 168 -16.85 -11.93 2.75
N ILE A 169 -15.87 -12.50 2.04
CA ILE A 169 -15.22 -11.83 0.88
C ILE A 169 -16.23 -11.56 -0.25
N GLU A 170 -17.17 -12.48 -0.49
CA GLU A 170 -18.17 -12.28 -1.52
C GLU A 170 -19.13 -11.14 -1.17
N GLU A 171 -19.55 -11.05 0.08
CA GLU A 171 -20.40 -9.94 0.55
C GLU A 171 -19.65 -8.61 0.51
N PHE A 172 -18.37 -8.60 0.92
CA PHE A 172 -17.47 -7.45 0.78
C PHE A 172 -17.41 -6.97 -0.68
N ASP A 173 -17.21 -7.89 -1.63
CA ASP A 173 -17.17 -7.60 -3.06
C ASP A 173 -18.48 -7.00 -3.57
N ASN A 174 -19.62 -7.55 -3.14
CA ASN A 174 -20.94 -7.07 -3.52
C ASN A 174 -21.22 -5.66 -2.99
N VAL A 175 -20.87 -5.37 -1.74
CA VAL A 175 -21.04 -4.03 -1.15
C VAL A 175 -20.25 -2.99 -1.93
N ILE A 176 -18.96 -3.24 -2.21
CA ILE A 176 -18.14 -2.29 -2.97
C ILE A 176 -18.66 -2.13 -4.41
N THR A 177 -19.03 -3.23 -5.06
CA THR A 177 -19.54 -3.19 -6.43
C THR A 177 -20.82 -2.36 -6.54
N ASN A 178 -21.76 -2.53 -5.62
CA ASN A 178 -23.01 -1.77 -5.57
C ASN A 178 -22.73 -0.29 -5.29
N HIS A 179 -21.91 0.00 -4.28
CA HIS A 179 -21.54 1.38 -3.93
C HIS A 179 -20.96 2.13 -5.13
N LEU A 180 -20.03 1.51 -5.86
CA LEU A 180 -19.42 2.14 -7.05
C LEU A 180 -20.37 2.22 -8.25
N SER A 181 -21.35 1.31 -8.37
CA SER A 181 -22.34 1.34 -9.44
C SER A 181 -23.35 2.47 -9.26
N ASP A 182 -23.73 2.76 -8.03
CA ASP A 182 -24.65 3.86 -7.69
C ASP A 182 -24.00 5.23 -7.90
N HIS A 183 -22.67 5.30 -7.83
CA HIS A 183 -21.87 6.51 -8.07
C HIS A 183 -21.26 6.57 -9.48
N THR A 184 -21.93 6.03 -10.50
CA THR A 184 -21.43 5.87 -11.90
C THR A 184 -21.02 7.16 -12.62
N SER A 185 -21.21 8.35 -12.04
CA SER A 185 -20.69 9.62 -12.56
C SER A 185 -19.15 9.74 -12.52
N LEU A 186 -18.45 8.82 -11.84
CA LEU A 186 -17.01 8.86 -11.63
C LEU A 186 -16.16 8.28 -12.79
N LYS A 187 -16.80 7.81 -13.88
CA LYS A 187 -16.08 7.11 -14.97
C LYS A 187 -15.27 7.98 -15.92
N ASN A 188 -15.27 9.30 -15.80
CA ASN A 188 -14.60 10.22 -16.74
C ASN A 188 -13.64 11.21 -16.09
N SER A 189 -12.99 10.87 -14.99
CA SER A 189 -11.90 11.72 -14.50
C SER A 189 -10.65 11.49 -15.35
N SER A 190 -10.41 12.36 -16.32
CA SER A 190 -9.09 12.54 -16.89
C SER A 190 -8.14 12.98 -15.78
N ALA A 191 -6.94 12.39 -15.71
CA ALA A 191 -5.91 12.86 -14.81
C ALA A 191 -5.62 14.34 -15.10
N PHE A 192 -5.91 15.22 -14.15
CA PHE A 192 -5.57 16.63 -14.21
C PHE A 192 -4.21 16.84 -13.58
N LEU A 193 -3.36 17.59 -14.25
CA LEU A 193 -2.16 18.16 -13.65
C LEU A 193 -2.55 19.53 -13.07
N GLU A 194 -2.56 19.61 -11.74
CA GLU A 194 -2.75 20.88 -11.06
C GLU A 194 -1.48 21.72 -11.19
N ILE A 195 -1.61 22.95 -11.67
CA ILE A 195 -0.48 23.86 -11.87
C ILE A 195 -0.57 24.96 -10.81
N ASP A 196 0.41 25.02 -9.91
CA ASP A 196 0.45 26.01 -8.82
C ASP A 196 0.65 27.44 -9.31
N GLY A 197 1.11 27.64 -10.54
CA GLY A 197 1.26 28.93 -11.16
C GLY A 197 1.99 28.91 -12.50
N THR A 198 1.88 30.01 -13.25
CA THR A 198 2.64 30.26 -14.48
C THR A 198 3.67 31.34 -14.23
N VAL A 199 4.92 31.12 -14.66
CA VAL A 199 5.98 32.12 -14.63
C VAL A 199 6.12 32.69 -16.04
N SER A 200 5.96 34.03 -16.21
CA SER A 200 6.31 34.71 -17.44
C SER A 200 7.80 35.01 -17.48
N TYR A 201 8.45 34.67 -18.57
CA TYR A 201 9.86 35.05 -18.83
C TYR A 201 9.98 36.51 -19.21
#